data_58d4835d6b0fa489c6578a93b868fb66
#
_entry.id   58d4835d6b0fa489c6578a93b868fb66
#
_cell.length_a   1.000
_cell.length_b   1.000
_cell.length_c   1.000
_cell.angle_alpha   90.00
_cell.angle_beta   90.00
_cell.angle_gamma   90.00
#
_symmetry.space_group_name_H-M   'P 1'
#
loop_
_entity.id
_entity.type
_entity.pdbx_description
1 polymer ?
#
loop_
_entity_poly.entity_id
_entity_poly.type
_entity_poly.pdbx_seq_one_letter_code
_entity_poly.pdbx_strand_id
1 'polypeptide(L)'
;MRERIVTSACMLLLMGGAAYAADAEQACMDKLAQAESLVDQRVEAKALSEGEVEDVNMLLDEADAACTTGDYKKAGETLANVNKMVTPAAQ
;
A
#
# COMPACT_ATOMS: atom_id res chain seq x y z
N MET A 1 20.29 -29.80 -19.19
CA MET A 1 20.91 -28.69 -18.43
C MET A 1 20.91 -27.41 -19.22
N ARG A 2 21.30 -27.47 -20.47
CA ARG A 2 21.30 -26.26 -21.30
C ARG A 2 19.92 -25.70 -21.47
N GLU A 3 18.96 -26.58 -21.62
CA GLU A 3 17.56 -26.15 -21.77
C GLU A 3 17.05 -25.39 -20.57
N ARG A 4 17.47 -25.81 -19.40
CA ARG A 4 17.06 -25.12 -18.17
C ARG A 4 17.61 -23.71 -18.11
N ILE A 5 18.86 -23.56 -18.54
CA ILE A 5 19.51 -22.26 -18.56
C ILE A 5 18.79 -21.31 -19.47
N VAL A 6 18.44 -21.80 -20.66
CA VAL A 6 17.72 -21.00 -21.64
C VAL A 6 16.35 -20.60 -21.12
N THR A 7 15.66 -21.56 -20.51
CA THR A 7 14.34 -21.31 -19.95
C THR A 7 14.42 -20.25 -18.85
N SER A 8 15.43 -20.34 -17.99
CA SER A 8 15.61 -19.37 -16.94
C SER A 8 15.84 -17.97 -17.50
N ALA A 9 16.62 -17.88 -18.56
CA ALA A 9 16.89 -16.58 -19.18
C ALA A 9 15.60 -15.97 -19.71
N CYS A 10 14.77 -16.77 -20.35
CA CYS A 10 13.50 -16.29 -20.87
C CYS A 10 12.59 -15.82 -19.75
N MET A 11 12.56 -16.55 -18.66
CA MET A 11 11.74 -16.16 -17.52
C MET A 11 12.22 -14.85 -16.92
N LEU A 12 13.53 -14.67 -16.84
CA LEU A 12 14.08 -13.42 -16.33
C LEU A 12 13.67 -12.23 -17.18
N LEU A 13 13.66 -12.41 -18.50
CA LEU A 13 13.24 -11.34 -19.38
C LEU A 13 11.78 -10.99 -19.19
N LEU A 14 10.93 -12.00 -19.04
CA LEU A 14 9.51 -11.77 -18.79
C LEU A 14 9.30 -11.08 -17.45
N MET A 15 10.01 -11.52 -16.43
CA MET A 15 9.91 -10.89 -15.12
C MET A 15 10.43 -9.47 -15.14
N GLY A 16 11.45 -9.22 -15.94
CA GLY A 16 11.97 -7.86 -16.09
C GLY A 16 10.92 -6.90 -16.63
N GLY A 17 10.14 -7.35 -17.60
CA GLY A 17 9.07 -6.55 -18.16
C GLY A 17 7.94 -6.33 -17.17
N ALA A 18 7.63 -7.33 -16.37
CA ALA A 18 6.57 -7.24 -15.36
C ALA A 18 7.04 -6.51 -14.10
N ALA A 19 8.34 -6.40 -13.89
CA ALA A 19 8.89 -5.86 -12.63
C ALA A 19 8.48 -4.41 -12.38
N TYR A 20 8.29 -3.62 -13.42
CA TYR A 20 7.87 -2.23 -13.24
C TYR A 20 6.50 -2.14 -12.57
N ALA A 21 5.53 -2.87 -13.11
CA ALA A 21 4.19 -2.86 -12.52
C ALA A 21 4.22 -3.49 -11.14
N ALA A 22 4.98 -4.58 -10.97
CA ALA A 22 5.08 -5.24 -9.68
C ALA A 22 5.74 -4.35 -8.62
N ASP A 23 6.77 -3.58 -9.02
CA ASP A 23 7.45 -2.68 -8.10
C ASP A 23 6.53 -1.55 -7.67
N ALA A 24 5.77 -0.97 -8.59
CA ALA A 24 4.84 0.11 -8.26
C ALA A 24 3.73 -0.40 -7.36
N GLU A 25 3.18 -1.56 -7.65
CA GLU A 25 2.16 -2.17 -6.83
C GLU A 25 2.71 -2.51 -5.45
N GLN A 26 3.90 -3.10 -5.40
CA GLN A 26 4.54 -3.45 -4.13
C GLN A 26 4.78 -2.20 -3.29
N ALA A 27 5.28 -1.13 -3.88
CA ALA A 27 5.50 0.12 -3.16
C ALA A 27 4.18 0.68 -2.61
N CYS A 28 3.10 0.58 -3.39
CA CYS A 28 1.78 1.01 -2.96
C CYS A 28 1.31 0.20 -1.77
N MET A 29 1.45 -1.12 -1.86
CA MET A 29 1.03 -2.02 -0.78
C MET A 29 1.88 -1.84 0.47
N ASP A 30 3.17 -1.55 0.31
CA ASP A 30 4.04 -1.28 1.45
C ASP A 30 3.60 -0.03 2.20
N LYS A 31 3.24 1.01 1.46
CA LYS A 31 2.73 2.24 2.08
C LYS A 31 1.41 1.99 2.78
N LEU A 32 0.56 1.18 2.16
CA LEU A 32 -0.71 0.79 2.76
C LEU A 32 -0.47 0.05 4.08
N ALA A 33 0.46 -0.90 4.08
CA ALA A 33 0.78 -1.66 5.28
C ALA A 33 1.31 -0.76 6.40
N GLN A 34 2.13 0.22 6.05
CA GLN A 34 2.62 1.20 7.03
C GLN A 34 1.49 2.02 7.61
N ALA A 35 0.56 2.45 6.77
CA ALA A 35 -0.60 3.21 7.22
C ALA A 35 -1.47 2.36 8.15
N GLU A 36 -1.69 1.10 7.80
CA GLU A 36 -2.48 0.19 8.63
C GLU A 36 -1.84 0.00 10.00
N SER A 37 -0.52 -0.15 10.02
CA SER A 37 0.22 -0.31 11.27
C SER A 37 0.08 0.94 12.14
N LEU A 38 0.19 2.11 11.54
CA LEU A 38 0.05 3.37 12.27
C LEU A 38 -1.36 3.52 12.84
N VAL A 39 -2.37 3.15 12.04
CA VAL A 39 -3.76 3.18 12.50
C VAL A 39 -3.93 2.26 13.69
N ASP A 40 -3.40 1.04 13.62
CA ASP A 40 -3.49 0.09 14.72
C ASP A 40 -2.87 0.65 15.99
N GLN A 41 -1.72 1.29 15.88
CA GLN A 41 -1.06 1.90 17.03
C GLN A 41 -1.93 2.99 17.65
N ARG A 42 -2.57 3.80 16.82
CA ARG A 42 -3.44 4.86 17.32
C ARG A 42 -4.71 4.32 17.96
N VAL A 43 -5.25 3.25 17.39
CA VAL A 43 -6.42 2.59 17.97
C VAL A 43 -6.07 2.01 19.34
N GLU A 44 -4.93 1.34 19.45
CA GLU A 44 -4.49 0.77 20.71
C GLU A 44 -4.24 1.85 21.75
N ALA A 45 -3.73 2.99 21.32
CA ALA A 45 -3.50 4.13 22.21
C ALA A 45 -4.79 4.89 22.53
N LYS A 46 -5.91 4.47 21.94
CA LYS A 46 -7.22 5.13 22.11
C LYS A 46 -7.16 6.59 21.69
N ALA A 47 -6.34 6.87 20.68
CA ALA A 47 -6.17 8.23 20.17
C ALA A 47 -7.21 8.59 19.12
N LEU A 48 -7.98 7.62 18.63
CA LEU A 48 -9.01 7.83 17.61
C LEU A 48 -10.38 7.51 18.19
N SER A 49 -11.37 8.32 17.82
CA SER A 49 -12.77 8.03 18.16
C SER A 49 -13.28 6.91 17.25
N GLU A 50 -14.42 6.32 17.62
CA GLU A 50 -15.02 5.26 16.81
C GLU A 50 -15.33 5.75 15.39
N GLY A 51 -15.84 6.97 15.26
CA GLY A 51 -16.12 7.55 13.96
C GLY A 51 -14.87 7.73 13.14
N GLU A 52 -13.79 8.16 13.78
CA GLU A 52 -12.50 8.30 13.08
C GLU A 52 -11.95 6.96 12.64
N VAL A 53 -12.10 5.92 13.45
CA VAL A 53 -11.67 4.57 13.09
C VAL A 53 -12.43 4.10 11.86
N GLU A 54 -13.74 4.32 11.82
CA GLU A 54 -14.54 3.94 10.67
C GLU A 54 -14.09 4.69 9.40
N ASP A 55 -13.89 5.99 9.53
CA ASP A 55 -13.47 6.81 8.39
C ASP A 55 -12.10 6.36 7.86
N VAL A 56 -11.17 6.10 8.77
CA VAL A 56 -9.83 5.65 8.39
C VAL A 56 -9.91 4.29 7.72
N ASN A 57 -10.71 3.39 8.23
CA ASN A 57 -10.86 2.07 7.63
C ASN A 57 -11.43 2.16 6.23
N MET A 58 -12.39 3.06 5.99
CA MET A 58 -12.90 3.28 4.64
C MET A 58 -11.82 3.80 3.71
N LEU A 59 -11.00 4.72 4.18
CA LEU A 59 -9.90 5.25 3.39
C LEU A 59 -8.86 4.17 3.10
N LEU A 60 -8.58 3.31 4.05
CA LEU A 60 -7.65 2.20 3.83
C LEU A 60 -8.19 1.24 2.77
N ASP A 61 -9.49 0.95 2.79
CA ASP A 61 -10.12 0.12 1.77
C ASP A 61 -10.02 0.77 0.40
N GLU A 62 -10.26 2.08 0.33
CA GLU A 62 -10.12 2.80 -0.94
C GLU A 62 -8.69 2.76 -1.45
N ALA A 63 -7.72 2.93 -0.56
CA ALA A 63 -6.32 2.87 -0.94
C ALA A 63 -5.94 1.48 -1.43
N ASP A 64 -6.43 0.44 -0.76
CA ASP A 64 -6.19 -0.94 -1.17
C ASP A 64 -6.73 -1.18 -2.58
N ALA A 65 -7.97 -0.76 -2.82
CA ALA A 65 -8.57 -0.91 -4.14
C ALA A 65 -7.79 -0.13 -5.19
N ALA A 66 -7.34 1.07 -4.86
CA ALA A 66 -6.56 1.89 -5.79
C ALA A 66 -5.21 1.24 -6.09
N CYS A 67 -4.55 0.67 -5.09
CA CYS A 67 -3.29 -0.05 -5.31
C CYS A 67 -3.51 -1.24 -6.22
N THR A 68 -4.60 -1.97 -6.01
CA THR A 68 -4.90 -3.18 -6.77
C THR A 68 -5.24 -2.86 -8.22
N THR A 69 -5.92 -1.74 -8.46
CA THR A 69 -6.32 -1.37 -9.82
C THR A 69 -5.26 -0.56 -10.56
N GLY A 70 -4.16 -0.21 -9.90
CA GLY A 70 -3.08 0.54 -10.53
C GLY A 70 -3.23 2.04 -10.47
N ASP A 71 -4.21 2.54 -9.73
CA ASP A 71 -4.40 3.98 -9.55
C ASP A 71 -3.55 4.46 -8.38
N TYR A 72 -2.24 4.47 -8.59
CA TYR A 72 -1.29 4.75 -7.51
C TYR A 72 -1.34 6.20 -7.04
N LYS A 73 -1.76 7.11 -7.92
CA LYS A 73 -1.91 8.50 -7.52
C LYS A 73 -3.04 8.64 -6.50
N LYS A 74 -4.16 8.01 -6.79
CA LYS A 74 -5.30 8.05 -5.87
C LYS A 74 -4.95 7.36 -4.57
N ALA A 75 -4.26 6.23 -4.65
CA ALA A 75 -3.81 5.52 -3.45
C ALA A 75 -2.94 6.42 -2.58
N GLY A 76 -1.99 7.13 -3.18
CA GLY A 76 -1.12 8.03 -2.45
C GLY A 76 -1.88 9.17 -1.78
N GLU A 77 -2.85 9.74 -2.48
CA GLU A 77 -3.67 10.81 -1.92
C GLU A 77 -4.51 10.30 -0.75
N THR A 78 -5.10 9.13 -0.92
CA THR A 78 -5.92 8.53 0.14
C THR A 78 -5.09 8.21 1.37
N LEU A 79 -3.90 7.65 1.17
CA LEU A 79 -3.00 7.34 2.28
C LEU A 79 -2.49 8.60 2.96
N ALA A 80 -2.29 9.68 2.21
CA ALA A 80 -1.93 10.97 2.82
C ALA A 80 -3.04 11.46 3.74
N ASN A 81 -4.29 11.26 3.35
CA ASN A 81 -5.43 11.62 4.19
C ASN A 81 -5.47 10.78 5.46
N VAL A 82 -5.19 9.47 5.33
CA VAL A 82 -5.11 8.61 6.50
C VAL A 82 -4.03 9.11 7.45
N ASN A 83 -2.86 9.43 6.92
CA ASN A 83 -1.77 9.92 7.75
C ASN A 83 -2.14 11.20 8.50
N LYS A 84 -2.85 12.11 7.84
CA LYS A 84 -3.30 13.34 8.48
C LYS A 84 -4.24 13.06 9.63
N MET A 85 -5.14 12.10 9.45
CA MET A 85 -6.11 11.78 10.47
C MET A 85 -5.47 11.13 11.69
N VAL A 86 -4.44 10.33 11.49
CA VAL A 86 -3.85 9.57 12.59
C VAL A 86 -2.62 10.22 13.19
N THR A 87 -2.08 11.26 12.55
CA THR A 87 -0.92 11.97 13.09
C THR A 87 -1.40 12.99 14.11
N PRO A 88 -0.80 13.02 15.29
CA PRO A 88 -1.22 14.00 16.30
C PRO A 88 -1.04 15.42 15.79
N ALA A 89 -2.09 16.22 15.94
CA ALA A 89 -2.08 17.60 15.45
C ALA A 89 -1.26 18.53 16.34
N ALA A 90 -0.93 18.10 17.51
CA ALA A 90 -0.25 18.93 18.49
C ALA A 90 1.25 19.07 18.25
N GLN A 91 1.73 18.60 17.16
CA GLN A 91 3.17 18.60 16.85
C GLN A 91 3.69 19.91 16.30
#